data_ba59c9eef3b7e5bd73f7a91ed98844b7
#
_entry.id   ba59c9eef3b7e5bd73f7a91ed98844b7
#
_cell.length_a   1.000
_cell.length_b   1.000
_cell.length_c   1.000
_cell.angle_alpha   90.00
_cell.angle_beta   90.00
_cell.angle_gamma   90.00
#
_symmetry.space_group_name_H-M   'P 1'
#
loop_
_entity.id
_entity.type
_entity.pdbx_description
1 polymer ?
#
loop_
_entity_poly.entity_id
_entity_poly.type
_entity_poly.pdbx_seq_one_letter_code
_entity_poly.pdbx_strand_id
1 'polypeptide(L)'
;LVDVRTSEERKFVGYVPESIHVAWATGTSFNRNPRFLKELESKVGKDKTILLLCRSGKRSALAATAAFSAGFAQVYNVLEGFEGDLNELQQRNQSNGWRTHQLPWLQD
;
A
#
# COMPACT_ATOMS: atom_id res chain seq x y z
N LEU A 1 2.10 2.03 9.33
CA LEU A 1 1.84 1.40 8.03
C LEU A 1 0.88 2.26 7.23
N VAL A 2 1.26 2.59 6.01
CA VAL A 2 0.44 3.38 5.08
C VAL A 2 0.01 2.49 3.92
N ASP A 3 -1.30 2.36 3.76
CA ASP A 3 -1.90 1.61 2.67
C ASP A 3 -2.09 2.56 1.48
N VAL A 4 -1.42 2.27 0.36
CA VAL A 4 -1.49 3.11 -0.83
C VAL A 4 -2.45 2.56 -1.89
N ARG A 5 -3.22 1.52 -1.54
CA ARG A 5 -4.23 0.94 -2.44
C ARG A 5 -5.42 1.89 -2.60
N THR A 6 -6.32 1.53 -3.49
CA THR A 6 -7.57 2.27 -3.66
C THR A 6 -8.53 2.00 -2.49
N SER A 7 -9.50 2.91 -2.30
CA SER A 7 -10.53 2.71 -1.28
C SER A 7 -11.39 1.49 -1.59
N GLU A 8 -11.60 1.19 -2.88
CA GLU A 8 -12.33 -0.01 -3.31
C GLU A 8 -11.63 -1.29 -2.85
N GLU A 9 -10.31 -1.35 -2.99
CA GLU A 9 -9.55 -2.50 -2.51
C GLU A 9 -9.68 -2.67 -1.00
N ARG A 10 -9.60 -1.58 -0.25
CA ARG A 10 -9.76 -1.65 1.21
C ARG A 10 -11.14 -2.18 1.59
N LYS A 11 -12.17 -1.73 0.88
CA LYS A 11 -13.54 -2.11 1.18
C LYS A 11 -13.85 -3.56 0.81
N PHE A 12 -13.46 -3.98 -0.40
CA PHE A 12 -13.88 -5.26 -0.95
C PHE A 12 -12.89 -6.41 -0.75
N VAL A 13 -11.62 -6.10 -0.55
CA VAL A 13 -10.58 -7.12 -0.37
C VAL A 13 -10.16 -7.26 1.10
N GLY A 14 -10.22 -6.18 1.84
CA GLY A 14 -9.80 -6.16 3.23
C GLY A 14 -8.66 -5.15 3.45
N TYR A 15 -8.28 -4.98 4.71
CA TYR A 15 -7.26 -3.99 5.08
C TYR A 15 -6.56 -4.38 6.38
N VAL A 16 -5.42 -3.77 6.63
CA VAL A 16 -4.69 -3.97 7.89
C VAL A 16 -5.27 -3.03 8.94
N PRO A 17 -5.61 -3.55 10.14
CA PRO A 17 -6.12 -2.69 11.22
C PRO A 17 -5.17 -1.54 11.52
N GLU A 18 -5.73 -0.36 11.75
CA GLU A 18 -5.00 0.85 12.12
C GLU A 18 -4.06 1.38 11.04
N SER A 19 -4.07 0.81 9.83
CA SER A 19 -3.29 1.37 8.73
C SER A 19 -3.86 2.70 8.28
N ILE A 20 -2.97 3.62 7.92
CA ILE A 20 -3.34 4.93 7.40
C ILE A 20 -3.55 4.79 5.89
N HIS A 21 -4.63 5.37 5.36
CA HIS A 21 -4.91 5.28 3.94
C HIS A 21 -4.51 6.56 3.22
N VAL A 22 -3.57 6.44 2.28
CA VAL A 22 -3.21 7.50 1.33
C VAL A 22 -3.04 6.84 -0.03
N ALA A 23 -4.01 6.99 -0.91
CA ALA A 23 -4.01 6.29 -2.19
C ALA A 23 -2.93 6.83 -3.13
N TRP A 24 -2.12 5.91 -3.70
CA TRP A 24 -1.18 6.25 -4.78
C TRP A 24 -1.93 6.49 -6.08
N ALA A 25 -2.96 5.68 -6.32
CA ALA A 25 -3.85 5.79 -7.46
C ALA A 25 -5.28 5.51 -6.99
N THR A 26 -6.28 6.00 -7.71
CA THR A 26 -7.67 5.93 -7.29
C THR A 26 -8.53 5.24 -8.35
N GLY A 27 -9.69 4.72 -7.90
CA GLY A 27 -10.68 4.07 -8.75
C GLY A 27 -10.20 2.71 -9.27
N THR A 28 -11.05 2.07 -10.05
CA THR A 28 -10.74 0.74 -10.61
C THR A 28 -9.78 0.83 -11.80
N SER A 29 -9.62 2.02 -12.38
CA SER A 29 -8.67 2.26 -13.46
C SER A 29 -7.29 2.69 -12.97
N PHE A 30 -7.09 2.79 -11.66
CA PHE A 30 -5.82 3.18 -11.05
C PHE A 30 -5.29 4.51 -11.59
N ASN A 31 -6.13 5.54 -11.58
CA ASN A 31 -5.72 6.88 -11.96
C ASN A 31 -4.79 7.45 -10.89
N ARG A 32 -3.61 7.91 -11.31
CA ARG A 32 -2.58 8.44 -10.40
C ARG A 32 -3.16 9.58 -9.55
N ASN A 33 -2.95 9.53 -8.23
CA ASN A 33 -3.38 10.58 -7.32
C ASN A 33 -2.32 11.70 -7.27
N PRO A 34 -2.58 12.87 -7.87
CA PRO A 34 -1.58 13.94 -7.90
C PRO A 34 -1.32 14.57 -6.52
N ARG A 35 -2.17 14.28 -5.54
CA ARG A 35 -2.04 14.83 -4.18
C ARG A 35 -1.38 13.84 -3.21
N PHE A 36 -0.85 12.72 -3.69
CA PHE A 36 -0.31 11.67 -2.83
C PHE A 36 0.70 12.19 -1.81
N LEU A 37 1.71 12.90 -2.28
CA LEU A 37 2.78 13.39 -1.39
C LEU A 37 2.26 14.40 -0.37
N LYS A 38 1.35 15.27 -0.78
CA LYS A 38 0.76 16.27 0.09
C LYS A 38 -0.10 15.61 1.17
N GLU A 39 -0.91 14.62 0.80
CA GLU A 39 -1.72 13.87 1.74
C GLU A 39 -0.86 13.05 2.69
N LEU A 40 0.20 12.43 2.19
CA LEU A 40 1.12 11.66 3.02
C LEU A 40 1.78 12.54 4.09
N GLU A 41 2.28 13.70 3.69
CA GLU A 41 2.89 14.64 4.63
C GLU A 41 1.89 15.12 5.67
N SER A 42 0.66 15.40 5.25
CA SER A 42 -0.40 15.86 6.16
C SER A 42 -0.77 14.80 7.20
N LYS A 43 -0.84 13.53 6.80
CA LYS A 43 -1.29 12.45 7.68
C LYS A 43 -0.19 11.83 8.53
N VAL A 44 1.05 11.83 8.06
CA VAL A 44 2.14 11.13 8.74
C VAL A 44 3.27 12.06 9.13
N GLY A 45 3.69 12.96 8.24
CA GLY A 45 4.87 13.79 8.44
C GLY A 45 6.13 13.15 7.88
N LYS A 46 7.10 14.00 7.53
CA LYS A 46 8.33 13.56 6.84
C LYS A 46 9.37 12.93 7.77
N ASP A 47 9.24 13.12 9.05
CA ASP A 47 10.21 12.65 10.05
C ASP A 47 9.91 11.26 10.61
N LYS A 48 8.81 10.66 10.20
CA LYS A 48 8.38 9.35 10.68
C LYS A 48 8.91 8.22 9.79
N THR A 49 9.07 7.05 10.38
CA THR A 49 9.31 5.82 9.60
C THR A 49 8.00 5.38 8.97
N ILE A 50 8.02 5.19 7.66
CA ILE A 50 6.83 4.85 6.88
C ILE A 50 7.03 3.52 6.17
N LEU A 51 6.06 2.62 6.35
CA LEU A 51 5.99 1.35 5.61
C LEU A 51 4.83 1.47 4.65
N LEU A 52 5.08 1.33 3.35
CA LEU A 52 4.07 1.49 2.30
C LEU A 52 3.61 0.13 1.79
N LEU A 53 2.30 -0.05 1.75
CA LEU A 53 1.65 -1.30 1.38
C LEU A 53 0.74 -1.11 0.19
N CYS A 54 0.88 -1.97 -0.83
CA CYS A 54 -0.11 -2.07 -1.90
C CYS A 54 -0.52 -3.53 -2.09
N ARG A 55 -1.04 -3.89 -3.26
CA ARG A 55 -1.51 -5.25 -3.49
C ARG A 55 -0.37 -6.26 -3.58
N SER A 56 0.67 -5.94 -4.35
CA SER A 56 1.78 -6.87 -4.62
C SER A 56 3.17 -6.22 -4.56
N GLY A 57 3.25 -4.98 -4.08
CA GLY A 57 4.52 -4.27 -3.91
C GLY A 57 4.89 -3.31 -5.03
N LYS A 58 4.16 -3.28 -6.16
CA LYS A 58 4.54 -2.45 -7.31
C LYS A 58 4.20 -0.97 -7.15
N ARG A 59 2.96 -0.66 -6.79
CA ARG A 59 2.54 0.73 -6.55
C ARG A 59 3.27 1.34 -5.36
N SER A 60 3.43 0.57 -4.31
CA SER A 60 4.13 1.04 -3.10
C SER A 60 5.61 1.28 -3.35
N ALA A 61 6.25 0.54 -4.26
CA ALA A 61 7.62 0.81 -4.67
C ALA A 61 7.73 2.18 -5.35
N LEU A 62 6.81 2.51 -6.26
CA LEU A 62 6.77 3.81 -6.90
C LEU A 62 6.50 4.92 -5.89
N ALA A 63 5.56 4.68 -4.98
CA ALA A 63 5.24 5.63 -3.92
C ALA A 63 6.42 5.87 -2.99
N ALA A 64 7.17 4.82 -2.66
CA ALA A 64 8.35 4.93 -1.80
C ALA A 64 9.43 5.79 -2.47
N THR A 65 9.67 5.58 -3.76
CA THR A 65 10.63 6.38 -4.52
C THR A 65 10.23 7.85 -4.54
N ALA A 66 8.95 8.13 -4.80
CA ALA A 66 8.44 9.50 -4.82
C ALA A 66 8.57 10.16 -3.43
N ALA A 67 8.21 9.44 -2.38
CA ALA A 67 8.29 9.96 -1.01
C ALA A 67 9.74 10.25 -0.60
N PHE A 68 10.64 9.32 -0.87
CA PHE A 68 12.05 9.52 -0.55
C PHE A 68 12.61 10.75 -1.28
N SER A 69 12.30 10.90 -2.56
CA SER A 69 12.73 12.06 -3.35
C SER A 69 12.15 13.37 -2.84
N ALA A 70 10.99 13.33 -2.19
CA ALA A 70 10.34 14.51 -1.62
C ALA A 70 10.83 14.83 -0.19
N GLY A 71 11.80 14.08 0.34
CA GLY A 71 12.42 14.39 1.62
C GLY A 71 11.87 13.60 2.81
N PHE A 72 11.10 12.54 2.59
CA PHE A 72 10.70 11.65 3.69
C PHE A 72 11.92 10.85 4.15
N ALA A 73 12.16 10.88 5.46
CA ALA A 73 13.44 10.42 6.01
C ALA A 73 13.66 8.91 5.92
N GLN A 74 12.64 8.11 6.26
CA GLN A 74 12.73 6.65 6.30
C GLN A 74 11.49 6.05 5.67
N VAL A 75 11.64 5.53 4.45
CA VAL A 75 10.53 4.97 3.69
C VAL A 75 10.88 3.55 3.27
N TYR A 76 9.98 2.63 3.55
CA TYR A 76 10.14 1.22 3.22
C TYR A 76 8.95 0.72 2.43
N ASN A 77 9.20 -0.21 1.54
CA ASN A 77 8.16 -0.88 0.76
C ASN A 77 7.89 -2.27 1.35
N VAL A 78 6.63 -2.58 1.62
CA VAL A 78 6.23 -3.94 1.97
C VAL A 78 6.23 -4.74 0.68
N LEU A 79 7.33 -5.45 0.42
CA LEU A 79 7.66 -6.02 -0.89
C LEU A 79 6.59 -6.93 -1.47
N GLU A 80 5.97 -7.77 -0.63
CA GLU A 80 4.98 -8.73 -1.11
C GLU A 80 3.57 -8.16 -1.22
N GLY A 81 3.33 -7.02 -0.56
CA GLY A 81 2.01 -6.40 -0.55
C GLY A 81 0.99 -7.15 0.30
N PHE A 82 -0.26 -6.73 0.17
CA PHE A 82 -1.36 -7.31 0.95
C PHE A 82 -1.80 -8.68 0.44
N GLU A 83 -1.85 -8.85 -0.88
CA GLU A 83 -2.33 -10.07 -1.53
C GLU A 83 -1.22 -10.91 -2.17
N GLY A 84 -0.03 -10.34 -2.33
CA GLY A 84 1.08 -11.03 -2.95
C GLY A 84 1.01 -11.10 -4.45
N ASP A 85 1.87 -11.93 -5.01
CA ASP A 85 1.99 -12.15 -6.45
C ASP A 85 0.96 -13.16 -6.95
N LEU A 86 0.66 -13.11 -8.24
CA LEU A 86 -0.13 -14.16 -8.88
C LEU A 86 0.69 -15.46 -8.96
N ASN A 87 0.04 -16.57 -8.66
CA ASN A 87 0.65 -17.89 -8.86
C ASN A 87 0.46 -18.34 -10.33
N GLU A 88 0.84 -19.57 -10.63
CA GLU A 88 0.72 -20.14 -11.99
C GLU A 88 -0.73 -20.21 -12.47
N LEU A 89 -1.69 -20.24 -11.55
CA LEU A 89 -3.12 -20.27 -11.87
C LEU A 89 -3.74 -18.86 -11.87
N GLN A 90 -2.90 -17.83 -11.84
CA GLN A 90 -3.33 -16.42 -11.80
C GLN A 90 -4.19 -16.10 -10.57
N GLN A 91 -3.80 -16.67 -9.43
CA GLN A 91 -4.48 -16.44 -8.15
C GLN A 91 -3.53 -15.76 -7.17
N ARG A 92 -4.04 -14.76 -6.44
CA ARG A 92 -3.30 -14.13 -5.35
C ARG A 92 -3.56 -14.84 -4.02
N ASN A 93 -2.82 -14.48 -2.99
CA ASN A 93 -2.95 -15.05 -1.64
C ASN A 93 -2.60 -16.54 -1.59
N GLN A 94 -1.75 -16.97 -2.50
CA GLN A 94 -1.33 -18.38 -2.58
C GLN A 94 0.18 -18.52 -2.36
N SER A 95 0.98 -17.62 -2.95
CA SER A 95 2.43 -17.72 -2.93
C SER A 95 3.05 -16.89 -1.80
N ASN A 96 2.62 -15.65 -1.64
CA ASN A 96 3.17 -14.73 -0.64
C ASN A 96 2.13 -13.65 -0.31
N GLY A 97 2.54 -12.60 0.44
CA GLY A 97 1.68 -11.49 0.79
C GLY A 97 1.34 -11.46 2.28
N TRP A 98 0.86 -10.30 2.74
CA TRP A 98 0.52 -10.06 4.14
C TRP A 98 -0.42 -11.12 4.69
N ARG A 99 -1.50 -11.41 3.98
CA ARG A 99 -2.51 -12.37 4.43
C ARG A 99 -1.99 -13.80 4.42
N THR A 100 -1.12 -14.14 3.48
CA THR A 100 -0.52 -15.49 3.40
C THR A 100 0.34 -15.78 4.63
N HIS A 101 0.99 -14.76 5.19
CA HIS A 101 1.79 -14.89 6.41
C HIS A 101 0.94 -14.82 7.68
N GLN A 102 -0.38 -14.81 7.55
CA GLN A 102 -1.31 -14.78 8.67
C GLN A 102 -1.15 -13.54 9.57
N LEU A 103 -0.74 -12.44 9.00
CA LEU A 103 -0.67 -11.17 9.71
C LEU A 103 -2.08 -10.58 9.83
N PRO A 104 -2.33 -9.72 10.83
CA PRO A 104 -3.68 -9.22 11.10
C PRO A 104 -4.31 -8.47 9.92
N TRP A 105 -5.55 -8.79 9.62
CA TRP A 105 -6.33 -8.07 8.62
C TRP A 105 -7.82 -8.19 8.92
N LEU A 106 -8.58 -7.22 8.41
CA LEU A 106 -10.03 -7.14 8.58
C LEU A 106 -10.70 -6.97 7.22
N GLN A 107 -12.00 -7.28 7.19
CA GLN A 107 -12.81 -7.09 6.00
C GLN A 107 -14.21 -6.69 6.45
N ASP A 108 -14.78 -5.68 5.80
CA ASP A 108 -16.14 -5.22 6.11
C ASP A 108 -17.20 -6.17 5.58
#